data_c7a0f95558e54af8dd0370b039af543b
#
_entry.id   c7a0f95558e54af8dd0370b039af543b
#
_cell.length_a   1.000
_cell.length_b   1.000
_cell.length_c   1.000
_cell.angle_alpha   90.00
_cell.angle_beta   90.00
_cell.angle_gamma   90.00
#
_symmetry.space_group_name_H-M   'P 1'
#
loop_
_entity.id
_entity.type
_entity.pdbx_description
1 polymer ?
#
loop_
_entity_poly.entity_id
_entity_poly.type
_entity_poly.pdbx_seq_one_letter_code
_entity_poly.pdbx_strand_id
1 'polypeptide(L)'
;MVKQYDYLIVGAGLYGAAFAYRARQRGKSSLVVDRRPHPGGNLYCEEIEGIRVHKYGPHIFHTADREVWDFVRTLTEFNRFTYMPLAN
;
A
#
# COMPACT_ATOMS: atom_id res chain seq x y z
N MET A 1 -22.66 -10.64 20.21
CA MET A 1 -21.39 -11.39 20.07
C MET A 1 -20.26 -10.40 19.87
N VAL A 2 -19.25 -10.47 20.70
CA VAL A 2 -18.08 -9.61 20.57
C VAL A 2 -17.08 -10.27 19.61
N LYS A 3 -16.70 -9.56 18.54
CA LYS A 3 -15.64 -10.02 17.67
C LYS A 3 -14.30 -9.76 18.31
N GLN A 4 -13.42 -10.74 18.24
CA GLN A 4 -12.05 -10.61 18.71
C GLN A 4 -11.10 -10.68 17.53
N TYR A 5 -10.08 -9.83 17.56
CA TYR A 5 -9.03 -9.80 16.56
C TYR A 5 -7.67 -10.02 17.23
N ASP A 6 -6.76 -10.65 16.51
CA ASP A 6 -5.40 -10.84 17.03
C ASP A 6 -4.62 -9.52 17.04
N TYR A 7 -4.89 -8.65 16.05
CA TYR A 7 -4.16 -7.38 15.92
C TYR A 7 -5.11 -6.23 15.63
N LEU A 8 -4.81 -5.09 16.20
CA LEU A 8 -5.39 -3.81 15.81
C LEU A 8 -4.31 -3.02 15.08
N ILE A 9 -4.58 -2.68 13.81
CA ILE A 9 -3.64 -1.94 12.98
C ILE A 9 -4.20 -0.54 12.76
N VAL A 10 -3.47 0.46 13.20
CA VAL A 10 -3.84 1.86 13.01
C VAL A 10 -3.08 2.39 11.80
N GLY A 11 -3.84 2.71 10.76
CA GLY A 11 -3.29 3.16 9.49
C GLY A 11 -3.39 2.09 8.41
N ALA A 12 -4.11 2.42 7.33
CA ALA A 12 -4.34 1.52 6.19
C ALA A 12 -3.41 1.87 5.02
N GLY A 13 -2.20 2.34 5.31
CA GLY A 13 -1.17 2.56 4.32
C GLY A 13 -0.45 1.27 3.97
N LEU A 14 0.64 1.39 3.21
CA LEU A 14 1.38 0.22 2.73
C LEU A 14 1.90 -0.65 3.88
N TYR A 15 2.45 -0.02 4.91
CA TYR A 15 3.02 -0.76 6.04
C TYR A 15 1.95 -1.58 6.77
N GLY A 16 0.83 -0.94 7.12
CA GLY A 16 -0.27 -1.62 7.81
C GLY A 16 -0.88 -2.71 6.96
N ALA A 17 -1.06 -2.47 5.67
CA ALA A 17 -1.61 -3.45 4.74
C ALA A 17 -0.68 -4.66 4.59
N ALA A 18 0.63 -4.44 4.49
CA ALA A 18 1.61 -5.53 4.40
C ALA A 18 1.62 -6.38 5.67
N PHE A 19 1.53 -5.72 6.83
CA PHE A 19 1.45 -6.43 8.10
C PHE A 19 0.19 -7.31 8.17
N ALA A 20 -0.97 -6.75 7.81
CA ALA A 20 -2.23 -7.47 7.82
C ALA A 20 -2.19 -8.67 6.87
N TYR A 21 -1.61 -8.50 5.70
CA TYR A 21 -1.45 -9.57 4.72
C TYR A 21 -0.59 -10.72 5.27
N ARG A 22 0.55 -10.39 5.87
CA ARG A 22 1.42 -11.40 6.48
C ARG A 22 0.76 -12.08 7.67
N ALA A 23 0.03 -11.33 8.50
CA ALA A 23 -0.69 -11.89 9.62
C ALA A 23 -1.73 -12.92 9.15
N ARG A 24 -2.48 -12.57 8.08
CA ARG A 24 -3.47 -13.47 7.51
C ARG A 24 -2.83 -14.77 7.00
N GLN A 25 -1.67 -14.69 6.38
CA GLN A 25 -0.96 -15.87 5.92
C GLN A 25 -0.61 -16.82 7.06
N ARG A 26 -0.49 -16.30 8.29
CA ARG A 26 -0.21 -17.08 9.50
C ARG A 26 -1.48 -17.41 10.30
N GLY A 27 -2.65 -17.24 9.69
CA GLY A 27 -3.92 -17.56 10.32
C GLY A 27 -4.36 -16.56 11.39
N LYS A 28 -3.79 -15.35 11.40
CA LYS A 28 -4.15 -14.31 12.36
C LYS A 28 -5.11 -13.31 11.75
N SER A 29 -6.01 -12.80 12.58
CA SER A 29 -6.99 -11.80 12.17
C SER A 29 -6.53 -10.40 12.57
N SER A 30 -6.92 -9.41 11.77
CA SER A 30 -6.56 -8.03 12.01
C SER A 30 -7.76 -7.13 11.77
N LEU A 31 -7.88 -6.11 12.61
CA LEU A 31 -8.80 -5.00 12.38
C LEU A 31 -7.96 -3.79 12.01
N VAL A 32 -8.18 -3.26 10.81
CA VAL A 32 -7.44 -2.11 10.32
C VAL A 32 -8.35 -0.88 10.40
N VAL A 33 -7.87 0.18 11.03
CA VAL A 33 -8.60 1.43 11.15
C VAL A 33 -7.75 2.57 10.57
N ASP A 34 -8.42 3.54 9.97
CA ASP A 34 -7.76 4.70 9.40
C ASP A 34 -8.69 5.90 9.51
N ARG A 35 -8.12 7.08 9.72
CA ARG A 35 -8.91 8.32 9.76
C ARG A 35 -9.27 8.82 8.35
N ARG A 36 -8.53 8.40 7.31
CA ARG A 36 -8.85 8.74 5.92
C ARG A 36 -9.98 7.85 5.43
N PRO A 37 -10.83 8.35 4.52
CA PRO A 37 -11.97 7.59 4.00
C PRO A 37 -11.60 6.53 2.97
N HIS A 38 -10.32 6.27 2.76
CA HIS A 38 -9.83 5.29 1.77
C HIS A 38 -8.61 4.57 2.32
N PRO A 39 -8.33 3.33 1.86
CA PRO A 39 -7.06 2.66 2.14
C PRO A 39 -5.94 3.21 1.26
N GLY A 40 -4.74 2.72 1.48
CA GLY A 40 -3.59 3.03 0.63
C GLY A 40 -2.66 4.09 1.18
N GLY A 41 -3.11 4.89 2.15
CA GLY A 41 -2.28 5.94 2.73
C GLY A 41 -1.78 6.92 1.67
N ASN A 42 -0.51 7.25 1.72
CA ASN A 42 0.10 8.18 0.77
C ASN A 42 0.25 7.60 -0.64
N LEU A 43 0.06 6.28 -0.81
CA LEU A 43 0.09 5.65 -2.13
C LEU A 43 -1.24 5.75 -2.88
N TYR A 44 -2.27 6.26 -2.21
CA TYR A 44 -3.61 6.32 -2.79
C TYR A 44 -3.64 7.19 -4.03
N CYS A 45 -4.26 6.67 -5.08
CA CYS A 45 -4.47 7.38 -6.33
C CYS A 45 -5.95 7.45 -6.66
N GLU A 46 -6.35 8.53 -7.31
CA GLU A 46 -7.70 8.70 -7.83
C GLU A 46 -7.66 8.78 -9.35
N GLU A 47 -8.70 8.27 -9.99
CA GLU A 47 -8.86 8.46 -11.43
C GLU A 47 -9.84 9.60 -11.65
N ILE A 48 -9.36 10.69 -12.26
CA ILE A 48 -10.15 11.88 -12.53
C ILE A 48 -10.10 12.14 -14.03
N GLU A 49 -11.25 12.10 -14.69
CA GLU A 49 -11.37 12.31 -16.13
C GLU A 49 -10.41 11.43 -16.94
N GLY A 50 -10.27 10.17 -16.55
CA GLY A 50 -9.38 9.22 -17.21
C GLY A 50 -7.91 9.35 -16.86
N ILE A 51 -7.57 10.26 -15.96
CA ILE A 51 -6.19 10.50 -15.55
C ILE A 51 -6.01 9.97 -14.13
N ARG A 52 -4.93 9.20 -13.92
CA ARG A 52 -4.59 8.71 -12.59
C ARG A 52 -3.82 9.75 -11.82
N VAL A 53 -4.41 10.25 -10.74
CA VAL A 53 -3.84 11.32 -9.93
C VAL A 53 -3.27 10.75 -8.65
N HIS A 54 -1.99 11.01 -8.39
CA HIS A 54 -1.34 10.67 -7.12
C HIS A 54 -1.67 11.78 -6.12
N LYS A 55 -2.68 11.53 -5.29
CA LYS A 55 -3.26 12.56 -4.42
C LYS A 55 -2.26 13.15 -3.42
N TYR A 56 -1.30 12.34 -2.96
CA TYR A 56 -0.34 12.72 -1.92
C TYR A 56 1.09 12.80 -2.46
N GLY A 57 1.24 12.96 -3.76
CA GLY A 57 2.52 13.01 -4.43
C GLY A 57 2.84 11.72 -5.19
N PRO A 58 3.73 11.77 -6.17
CA PRO A 58 4.08 10.61 -6.94
C PRO A 58 4.86 9.60 -6.11
N HIS A 59 4.57 8.32 -6.31
CA HIS A 59 5.26 7.24 -5.63
C HIS A 59 5.81 6.26 -6.65
N ILE A 60 7.11 6.03 -6.57
CA ILE A 60 7.82 5.09 -7.42
C ILE A 60 8.42 4.04 -6.50
N PHE A 61 8.11 2.77 -6.79
CA PHE A 61 8.69 1.69 -6.02
C PHE A 61 10.16 1.53 -6.37
N HIS A 62 11.01 1.51 -5.35
CA HIS A 62 12.44 1.35 -5.51
C HIS A 62 12.96 0.48 -4.37
N THR A 63 13.73 -0.54 -4.72
CA THR A 63 14.41 -1.36 -3.71
C THR A 63 15.62 -2.06 -4.32
N ALA A 64 16.67 -2.23 -3.52
CA ALA A 64 17.81 -3.08 -3.86
C ALA A 64 17.71 -4.44 -3.17
N ASP A 65 16.68 -4.67 -2.36
CA ASP A 65 16.48 -5.92 -1.63
C ASP A 65 15.69 -6.90 -2.49
N ARG A 66 16.31 -8.01 -2.85
CA ARG A 66 15.71 -9.04 -3.70
C ARG A 66 14.48 -9.68 -3.05
N GLU A 67 14.52 -9.88 -1.74
CA GLU A 67 13.41 -10.48 -1.02
C GLU A 67 12.18 -9.58 -1.06
N VAL A 68 12.36 -8.28 -0.86
CA VAL A 68 11.30 -7.30 -0.95
C VAL A 68 10.74 -7.25 -2.38
N TRP A 69 11.62 -7.23 -3.37
CA TRP A 69 11.21 -7.20 -4.77
C TRP A 69 10.36 -8.43 -5.14
N ASP A 70 10.84 -9.62 -4.76
CA ASP A 70 10.11 -10.85 -5.04
C ASP A 70 8.75 -10.88 -4.35
N PHE A 71 8.67 -10.40 -3.10
CA PHE A 71 7.41 -10.34 -2.39
C PHE A 71 6.41 -9.39 -3.08
N VAL A 72 6.85 -8.19 -3.44
CA VAL A 72 5.95 -7.20 -4.03
C VAL A 72 5.48 -7.66 -5.41
N ARG A 73 6.32 -8.35 -6.16
CA ARG A 73 5.94 -8.90 -7.47
C ARG A 73 4.88 -9.99 -7.40
N THR A 74 4.70 -10.64 -6.25
CA THR A 74 3.59 -11.59 -6.09
C THR A 74 2.24 -10.87 -5.97
N LEU A 75 2.25 -9.58 -5.66
CA LEU A 75 1.04 -8.81 -5.40
C LEU A 75 0.63 -7.94 -6.59
N THR A 76 1.58 -7.51 -7.41
CA THR A 76 1.30 -6.59 -8.50
C THR A 76 2.35 -6.66 -9.58
N GLU A 77 2.00 -6.09 -10.74
CA GLU A 77 2.94 -5.88 -11.83
C GLU A 77 3.38 -4.42 -11.85
N PHE A 78 4.60 -4.19 -12.32
CA PHE A 78 5.14 -2.83 -12.44
C PHE A 78 5.31 -2.47 -13.90
N ASN A 79 5.00 -1.21 -14.23
CA ASN A 79 5.36 -0.67 -15.52
C ASN A 79 6.82 -0.17 -15.48
N ARG A 80 7.37 0.17 -16.63
CA ARG A 80 8.76 0.65 -16.73
C ARG A 80 8.80 2.16 -16.76
N PHE A 81 8.04 2.80 -15.86
CA PHE A 81 7.98 4.25 -15.79
C PHE A 81 9.33 4.82 -15.36
N THR A 82 9.79 5.80 -16.11
CA THR A 82 11.00 6.55 -15.76
C THR A 82 10.58 7.94 -15.31
N TYR A 83 10.99 8.31 -14.08
CA TYR A 83 10.65 9.60 -13.50
C TYR A 83 11.83 10.55 -13.68
N MET A 84 11.65 11.59 -14.48
CA MET A 84 12.67 12.60 -14.74
C MET A 84 12.07 13.98 -14.53
N PRO A 85 12.01 14.46 -13.28
CA PRO A 85 11.47 15.77 -13.00
C PRO A 85 12.38 16.88 -13.53
N LEU A 86 11.77 17.94 -14.06
CA LEU A 86 12.48 19.14 -14.49
C LEU A 86 12.19 20.25 -13.48
N ALA A 87 13.26 20.88 -12.99
CA ALA A 87 13.15 22.02 -12.10
C ALA A 87 13.53 23.30 -12.85
N ASN A 88 12.69 24.33 -12.69
CA ASN A 88 12.97 25.65 -13.24
C ASN A 88 13.59 26.55 -12.18
#